data_af7923cdd169d794433b3a7cc7c62c12
#
_entry.id   af7923cdd169d794433b3a7cc7c62c12
#
_cell.length_a   1.000
_cell.length_b   1.000
_cell.length_c   1.000
_cell.angle_alpha   90.00
_cell.angle_beta   90.00
_cell.angle_gamma   90.00
#
_symmetry.space_group_name_H-M   'P 1'
#
loop_
_entity.id
_entity.type
_entity.pdbx_description
1 polymer ?
#
loop_
_entity_poly.entity_id
_entity_poly.type
_entity_poly.pdbx_seq_one_letter_code
_entity_poly.pdbx_strand_id
1 'polypeptide(L)'
;MAVTVQMQFVSAVTEIYQDAFVGSSMENGTTIMTFDLRKHDFQSELGTQVTLCWRKETYHVDIHELSTFHNPMMYRFILAQGSYLDGQHQRIYFTPDIKGVSTSQHMSHSVIRLACYLAVVCGVSLRHIALLFAALFLIPITKSSIKRWIDDIGSNLPTPEKMLQQLLALTPATECHIDGSYPLGTDHCVMVVKDEHDRILMTHEVASENGADARQFLQQLKDLGLNVTAAFSDYSQSFTEAIKAVFPQARFQADHFHTVKNIWGHLKKSLLSYRRQIKANGEENNDENCKERAKTLWKLRWSLLKKPANVSVEEKQAIAELAREDEGFVHRFRGLIRQLVTLFDHSHSEAQAKLRLKQLRKDIQAVEDPHLDKIVQFLDDHWDQALRYLRKKGMGKHRRGSNSESGMRLLRRLEKNHDGIRSATTRQHYIQIYQAIKYLSLDVADFLEKGPQMTGPPRV
;
A
#
# COMPACT_ATOMS: atom_id res chain seq x y z
N MET A 1 -36.48 20.21 7.61
CA MET A 1 -35.62 21.12 6.79
C MET A 1 -34.52 20.28 6.17
N ALA A 2 -34.65 19.95 4.89
CA ALA A 2 -33.61 19.26 4.15
C ALA A 2 -32.57 20.31 3.73
N VAL A 3 -31.37 20.24 4.29
CA VAL A 3 -30.23 21.06 3.85
C VAL A 3 -29.75 20.42 2.54
N THR A 4 -30.16 21.01 1.43
CA THR A 4 -29.60 20.67 0.12
C THR A 4 -28.18 21.28 0.07
N VAL A 5 -27.16 20.48 0.39
CA VAL A 5 -25.79 20.85 0.09
C VAL A 5 -25.60 20.70 -1.42
N GLN A 6 -25.82 21.77 -2.16
CA GLN A 6 -25.32 21.88 -3.52
C GLN A 6 -23.78 22.00 -3.42
N MET A 7 -23.08 20.87 -3.50
CA MET A 7 -21.67 20.89 -3.88
C MET A 7 -21.62 21.34 -5.36
N GLN A 8 -21.40 22.61 -5.60
CA GLN A 8 -20.96 23.08 -6.91
C GLN A 8 -19.56 22.54 -7.13
N PHE A 9 -19.45 21.41 -7.84
CA PHE A 9 -18.19 21.07 -8.49
C PHE A 9 -18.02 22.04 -9.67
N VAL A 10 -17.42 23.19 -9.38
CA VAL A 10 -16.92 24.06 -10.44
C VAL A 10 -15.70 23.33 -11.00
N SER A 11 -15.83 22.77 -12.19
CA SER A 11 -14.71 22.12 -12.88
C SER A 11 -13.70 23.19 -13.29
N ALA A 12 -12.41 22.86 -13.21
CA ALA A 12 -11.36 23.74 -13.73
C ALA A 12 -11.62 24.17 -15.18
N VAL A 13 -12.25 23.30 -15.97
CA VAL A 13 -12.65 23.61 -17.36
C VAL A 13 -13.62 24.77 -17.44
N THR A 14 -14.64 24.81 -16.57
CA THR A 14 -15.65 25.91 -16.58
C THR A 14 -15.05 27.25 -16.11
N GLU A 15 -14.06 27.22 -15.24
CA GLU A 15 -13.34 28.43 -14.84
C GLU A 15 -12.43 28.95 -15.95
N ILE A 16 -11.68 28.05 -16.62
CA ILE A 16 -10.74 28.43 -17.69
C ILE A 16 -11.47 29.01 -18.89
N TYR A 17 -12.62 28.45 -19.30
CA TYR A 17 -13.33 28.77 -20.54
C TYR A 17 -14.64 29.50 -20.30
N GLN A 18 -14.77 30.27 -19.23
CA GLN A 18 -15.98 31.02 -18.91
C GLN A 18 -16.35 32.01 -20.02
N ASP A 19 -15.37 32.64 -20.64
CA ASP A 19 -15.53 33.59 -21.76
C ASP A 19 -15.98 32.93 -23.06
N ALA A 20 -15.66 31.67 -23.25
CA ALA A 20 -16.05 30.85 -24.40
C ALA A 20 -17.40 30.16 -24.25
N PHE A 21 -18.04 30.22 -23.07
CA PHE A 21 -19.30 29.53 -22.81
C PHE A 21 -20.41 30.06 -23.73
N VAL A 22 -21.11 29.14 -24.42
CA VAL A 22 -22.20 29.42 -25.34
C VAL A 22 -23.54 29.12 -24.71
N GLY A 23 -23.64 28.05 -23.95
CA GLY A 23 -24.89 27.62 -23.33
C GLY A 23 -24.86 26.15 -22.89
N SER A 24 -25.94 25.71 -22.33
CA SER A 24 -26.16 24.31 -21.98
C SER A 24 -27.42 23.77 -22.62
N SER A 25 -27.38 22.49 -23.03
CA SER A 25 -28.52 21.75 -23.57
C SER A 25 -28.61 20.39 -22.91
N MET A 26 -29.73 19.73 -23.07
CA MET A 26 -29.90 18.35 -22.66
C MET A 26 -30.13 17.49 -23.89
N GLU A 27 -29.23 16.56 -24.16
CA GLU A 27 -29.29 15.62 -25.28
C GLU A 27 -29.28 14.17 -24.74
N ASN A 28 -30.31 13.40 -25.03
CA ASN A 28 -30.45 12.01 -24.58
C ASN A 28 -30.19 11.80 -23.05
N GLY A 29 -30.67 12.74 -22.23
CA GLY A 29 -30.50 12.66 -20.77
C GLY A 29 -29.12 13.10 -20.27
N THR A 30 -28.24 13.57 -21.15
CA THR A 30 -26.92 14.12 -20.81
C THR A 30 -26.96 15.63 -20.85
N THR A 31 -26.48 16.29 -19.82
CA THR A 31 -26.26 17.74 -19.83
C THR A 31 -25.01 18.04 -20.62
N ILE A 32 -25.13 18.83 -21.68
CA ILE A 32 -24.03 19.25 -22.53
C ILE A 32 -23.80 20.75 -22.32
N MET A 33 -22.60 21.09 -21.84
CA MET A 33 -22.13 22.48 -21.76
C MET A 33 -21.26 22.78 -23.00
N THR A 34 -21.66 23.75 -23.78
CA THR A 34 -20.99 24.08 -25.04
C THR A 34 -20.09 25.32 -24.88
N PHE A 35 -18.85 25.19 -25.35
CA PHE A 35 -17.84 26.21 -25.35
C PHE A 35 -17.35 26.46 -26.80
N ASP A 36 -17.38 27.70 -27.28
CA ASP A 36 -16.83 28.06 -28.57
C ASP A 36 -15.45 28.71 -28.39
N LEU A 37 -14.40 27.93 -28.56
CA LEU A 37 -13.03 28.39 -28.32
C LEU A 37 -12.55 29.51 -29.24
N ARG A 38 -13.27 29.83 -30.30
CA ARG A 38 -12.97 31.03 -31.10
C ARG A 38 -13.26 32.33 -30.32
N LYS A 39 -14.03 32.26 -29.25
CA LYS A 39 -14.35 33.38 -28.35
C LYS A 39 -13.39 33.47 -27.15
N HIS A 40 -12.63 32.40 -26.88
CA HIS A 40 -11.66 32.39 -25.78
C HIS A 40 -10.49 33.36 -26.05
N ASP A 41 -10.04 34.02 -24.99
CA ASP A 41 -8.89 34.93 -25.07
C ASP A 41 -7.56 34.15 -24.96
N PHE A 42 -7.06 33.71 -26.10
CA PHE A 42 -5.74 33.04 -26.18
C PHE A 42 -4.55 34.04 -26.13
N GLN A 43 -4.77 35.35 -26.06
CA GLN A 43 -3.66 36.32 -26.08
C GLN A 43 -2.76 36.15 -24.84
N SER A 44 -3.36 35.88 -23.67
CA SER A 44 -2.61 35.61 -22.45
C SER A 44 -1.74 34.36 -22.57
N GLU A 45 -2.15 33.39 -23.36
CA GLU A 45 -1.41 32.10 -23.56
C GLU A 45 -0.32 32.25 -24.61
N LEU A 46 -0.53 33.09 -25.63
CA LEU A 46 0.44 33.36 -26.69
C LEU A 46 1.53 34.35 -26.24
N GLY A 47 1.35 35.02 -25.09
CA GLY A 47 2.33 35.96 -24.52
C GLY A 47 2.50 37.26 -25.30
N THR A 48 1.70 37.51 -26.34
CA THR A 48 1.75 38.69 -27.21
C THR A 48 0.36 39.10 -27.64
N GLN A 49 0.16 40.43 -27.81
CA GLN A 49 -1.07 40.95 -28.45
C GLN A 49 -1.01 40.65 -29.94
N VAL A 50 -1.79 39.69 -30.39
CA VAL A 50 -1.90 39.27 -31.77
C VAL A 50 -3.36 39.27 -32.22
N THR A 51 -3.62 39.62 -33.48
CA THR A 51 -4.94 39.48 -34.07
C THR A 51 -5.13 38.04 -34.54
N LEU A 52 -6.05 37.33 -33.91
CA LEU A 52 -6.37 35.95 -34.27
C LEU A 52 -7.36 35.93 -35.45
N CYS A 53 -7.04 35.11 -36.43
CA CYS A 53 -7.91 34.78 -37.54
C CYS A 53 -8.29 33.32 -37.50
N TRP A 54 -9.59 33.03 -37.50
CA TRP A 54 -10.11 31.69 -37.47
C TRP A 54 -10.55 31.21 -38.85
N ARG A 55 -10.33 29.91 -39.14
CA ARG A 55 -10.94 29.27 -40.31
C ARG A 55 -12.46 29.19 -40.13
N LYS A 56 -13.20 29.20 -41.26
CA LYS A 56 -14.66 29.06 -41.23
C LYS A 56 -15.12 27.66 -40.83
N GLU A 57 -14.33 26.65 -41.19
CA GLU A 57 -14.61 25.26 -40.87
C GLU A 57 -14.38 25.03 -39.38
N THR A 58 -15.40 24.50 -38.72
CA THR A 58 -15.38 24.16 -37.33
C THR A 58 -15.61 22.66 -37.14
N TYR A 59 -15.01 22.11 -36.11
CA TYR A 59 -15.32 20.76 -35.64
C TYR A 59 -15.58 20.81 -34.12
N HIS A 60 -16.13 19.76 -33.55
CA HIS A 60 -16.33 19.74 -32.11
C HIS A 60 -15.69 18.49 -31.47
N VAL A 61 -15.33 18.62 -30.20
CA VAL A 61 -14.81 17.55 -29.35
C VAL A 61 -15.70 17.47 -28.12
N ASP A 62 -16.25 16.30 -27.90
CA ASP A 62 -17.08 16.01 -26.72
C ASP A 62 -16.23 15.32 -25.67
N ILE A 63 -16.29 15.83 -24.42
CA ILE A 63 -15.47 15.40 -23.30
C ILE A 63 -16.39 14.98 -22.14
N HIS A 64 -16.26 13.77 -21.64
CA HIS A 64 -16.96 13.33 -20.44
C HIS A 64 -16.38 13.99 -19.18
N GLU A 65 -17.27 14.48 -18.32
CA GLU A 65 -16.93 15.10 -17.04
C GLU A 65 -17.61 14.38 -15.87
N LEU A 66 -17.00 14.44 -14.67
CA LEU A 66 -17.66 14.04 -13.43
C LEU A 66 -18.83 14.98 -13.15
N SER A 67 -19.95 14.40 -12.79
CA SER A 67 -21.17 15.12 -12.44
C SER A 67 -21.82 14.50 -11.20
N THR A 68 -23.04 14.90 -10.88
CA THR A 68 -23.84 14.22 -9.85
C THR A 68 -24.26 12.83 -10.33
N PHE A 69 -24.55 11.92 -9.39
CA PHE A 69 -24.95 10.55 -9.70
C PHE A 69 -26.16 10.52 -10.64
N HIS A 70 -26.09 9.69 -11.67
CA HIS A 70 -27.12 9.51 -12.70
C HIS A 70 -27.48 10.75 -13.55
N ASN A 71 -26.67 11.82 -13.46
CA ASN A 71 -26.81 12.98 -14.32
C ASN A 71 -25.51 13.14 -15.14
N PRO A 72 -25.37 12.47 -16.28
CA PRO A 72 -24.16 12.55 -17.08
C PRO A 72 -23.95 13.97 -17.58
N MET A 73 -22.70 14.41 -17.61
CA MET A 73 -22.30 15.71 -18.11
C MET A 73 -21.16 15.58 -19.12
N MET A 74 -21.26 16.40 -20.16
CA MET A 74 -20.24 16.49 -21.20
C MET A 74 -19.94 17.95 -21.48
N TYR A 75 -18.68 18.23 -21.80
CA TYR A 75 -18.27 19.48 -22.41
C TYR A 75 -18.16 19.29 -23.90
N ARG A 76 -18.81 20.16 -24.66
CA ARG A 76 -18.69 20.21 -26.11
C ARG A 76 -17.89 21.46 -26.50
N PHE A 77 -16.68 21.25 -27.00
CA PHE A 77 -15.81 22.31 -27.47
C PHE A 77 -15.95 22.45 -28.96
N ILE A 78 -16.31 23.66 -29.43
CA ILE A 78 -16.30 24.03 -30.84
C ILE A 78 -14.93 24.63 -31.14
N LEU A 79 -14.19 23.98 -32.06
CA LEU A 79 -12.81 24.34 -32.42
C LEU A 79 -12.74 24.74 -33.90
N ALA A 80 -11.77 25.60 -34.20
CA ALA A 80 -11.33 25.89 -35.54
C ALA A 80 -9.81 26.04 -35.56
N GLN A 81 -9.17 25.86 -36.70
CA GLN A 81 -7.78 26.22 -36.85
C GLN A 81 -7.63 27.74 -36.82
N GLY A 82 -6.83 28.24 -35.89
CA GLY A 82 -6.47 29.63 -35.77
C GLY A 82 -5.17 29.96 -36.51
N SER A 83 -4.95 31.25 -36.81
CA SER A 83 -3.67 31.76 -37.29
C SER A 83 -3.46 33.20 -36.81
N TYR A 84 -2.20 33.58 -36.66
CA TYR A 84 -1.80 34.95 -36.36
C TYR A 84 -0.50 35.31 -37.11
N LEU A 85 -0.15 36.57 -37.16
CA LEU A 85 1.14 37.04 -37.67
C LEU A 85 2.09 37.23 -36.48
N ASP A 86 3.27 36.63 -36.53
CA ASP A 86 4.31 36.85 -35.54
C ASP A 86 5.01 38.20 -35.71
N GLY A 87 5.99 38.51 -34.85
CA GLY A 87 6.78 39.73 -34.92
C GLY A 87 7.63 39.89 -36.18
N GLN A 88 7.76 38.86 -37.02
CA GLN A 88 8.43 38.84 -38.30
C GLN A 88 7.45 38.85 -39.49
N HIS A 89 6.16 39.07 -39.22
CA HIS A 89 5.05 39.02 -40.21
C HIS A 89 4.87 37.63 -40.86
N GLN A 90 5.37 36.58 -40.25
CA GLN A 90 5.10 35.23 -40.71
C GLN A 90 3.77 34.73 -40.14
N ARG A 91 2.99 34.05 -40.98
CA ARG A 91 1.70 33.48 -40.53
C ARG A 91 1.92 32.16 -39.81
N ILE A 92 1.62 32.16 -38.50
CA ILE A 92 1.66 30.97 -37.63
C ILE A 92 0.26 30.38 -37.55
N TYR A 93 0.14 29.08 -37.80
CA TYR A 93 -1.11 28.32 -37.64
C TYR A 93 -1.07 27.56 -36.35
N PHE A 94 -2.19 27.48 -35.65
CA PHE A 94 -2.32 26.70 -34.43
C PHE A 94 -3.71 26.06 -34.32
N THR A 95 -3.80 24.97 -33.64
CA THR A 95 -5.06 24.37 -33.17
C THR A 95 -5.10 24.57 -31.65
N PRO A 96 -6.20 25.13 -31.11
CA PRO A 96 -6.31 25.32 -29.67
C PRO A 96 -6.09 23.99 -28.91
N ASP A 97 -5.24 23.99 -27.94
CA ASP A 97 -5.15 22.91 -26.94
C ASP A 97 -6.16 23.19 -25.84
N ILE A 98 -6.89 22.15 -25.42
CA ILE A 98 -7.94 22.31 -24.43
C ILE A 98 -7.38 21.90 -23.08
N LYS A 99 -7.19 22.87 -22.20
CA LYS A 99 -6.70 22.63 -20.83
C LYS A 99 -7.74 21.91 -19.97
N GLY A 100 -7.26 21.16 -19.00
CA GLY A 100 -8.10 20.42 -18.06
C GLY A 100 -8.75 19.16 -18.64
N VAL A 101 -8.40 18.77 -19.88
CA VAL A 101 -8.98 17.61 -20.56
C VAL A 101 -7.93 16.83 -21.34
N SER A 102 -8.18 15.54 -21.50
CA SER A 102 -7.48 14.67 -22.46
C SER A 102 -8.35 14.51 -23.71
N THR A 103 -8.07 15.30 -24.73
CA THR A 103 -8.86 15.31 -25.98
C THR A 103 -8.79 13.98 -26.72
N SER A 104 -7.63 13.34 -26.75
CA SER A 104 -7.43 12.02 -27.38
C SER A 104 -8.20 10.89 -26.69
N GLN A 105 -8.64 11.10 -25.46
CA GLN A 105 -9.34 10.11 -24.65
C GLN A 105 -10.79 10.51 -24.36
N HIS A 106 -11.20 11.71 -24.75
CA HIS A 106 -12.52 12.27 -24.51
C HIS A 106 -12.91 12.32 -23.02
N MET A 107 -11.94 12.59 -22.13
CA MET A 107 -12.12 12.60 -20.66
C MET A 107 -11.53 13.86 -20.06
N SER A 108 -12.22 14.43 -19.06
CA SER A 108 -11.64 15.49 -18.24
C SER A 108 -10.53 14.94 -17.33
N HIS A 109 -9.61 15.79 -16.90
CA HIS A 109 -8.58 15.43 -15.94
C HIS A 109 -9.17 15.01 -14.60
N SER A 110 -10.36 15.52 -14.22
CA SER A 110 -11.10 15.11 -13.02
C SER A 110 -11.51 13.63 -13.07
N VAL A 111 -11.98 13.15 -14.23
CA VAL A 111 -12.32 11.74 -14.46
C VAL A 111 -11.08 10.85 -14.28
N ILE A 112 -9.98 11.23 -14.95
CA ILE A 112 -8.71 10.50 -14.89
C ILE A 112 -8.16 10.47 -13.46
N ARG A 113 -8.16 11.63 -12.77
CA ARG A 113 -7.74 11.76 -11.37
C ARG A 113 -8.50 10.82 -10.44
N LEU A 114 -9.83 10.83 -10.51
CA LEU A 114 -10.66 9.96 -9.65
C LEU A 114 -10.39 8.48 -9.93
N ALA A 115 -10.31 8.09 -11.20
CA ALA A 115 -10.03 6.70 -11.58
C ALA A 115 -8.65 6.24 -11.08
N CYS A 116 -7.62 7.06 -11.24
CA CYS A 116 -6.27 6.78 -10.75
C CYS A 116 -6.21 6.72 -9.22
N TYR A 117 -6.89 7.63 -8.52
CA TYR A 117 -6.94 7.63 -7.06
C TYR A 117 -7.61 6.35 -6.52
N LEU A 118 -8.74 5.95 -7.10
CA LEU A 118 -9.43 4.72 -6.73
C LEU A 118 -8.56 3.47 -6.98
N ALA A 119 -7.84 3.43 -8.09
CA ALA A 119 -6.97 2.31 -8.43
C ALA A 119 -5.77 2.23 -7.50
N VAL A 120 -5.02 3.33 -7.36
CA VAL A 120 -3.70 3.34 -6.74
C VAL A 120 -3.79 3.51 -5.22
N VAL A 121 -4.58 4.46 -4.74
CA VAL A 121 -4.67 4.78 -3.31
C VAL A 121 -5.69 3.88 -2.60
N CYS A 122 -6.89 3.75 -3.17
CA CYS A 122 -7.93 2.93 -2.58
C CYS A 122 -7.77 1.43 -2.91
N GLY A 123 -6.98 1.08 -3.94
CA GLY A 123 -6.73 -0.30 -4.36
C GLY A 123 -8.00 -0.96 -4.90
N VAL A 124 -8.89 -0.21 -5.56
CA VAL A 124 -10.07 -0.75 -6.25
C VAL A 124 -9.63 -1.36 -7.58
N SER A 125 -10.14 -2.54 -7.93
CA SER A 125 -9.76 -3.16 -9.20
C SER A 125 -10.22 -2.32 -10.39
N LEU A 126 -9.43 -2.30 -11.48
CA LEU A 126 -9.74 -1.52 -12.69
C LEU A 126 -11.11 -1.88 -13.28
N ARG A 127 -11.51 -3.13 -13.16
CA ARG A 127 -12.83 -3.60 -13.60
C ARG A 127 -13.95 -3.01 -12.76
N HIS A 128 -13.77 -2.98 -11.43
CA HIS A 128 -14.76 -2.38 -10.54
C HIS A 128 -14.83 -0.86 -10.71
N ILE A 129 -13.72 -0.20 -10.97
CA ILE A 129 -13.70 1.24 -11.27
C ILE A 129 -14.53 1.51 -12.55
N ALA A 130 -14.28 0.74 -13.61
CA ALA A 130 -15.05 0.89 -14.85
C ALA A 130 -16.56 0.69 -14.61
N LEU A 131 -16.95 -0.32 -13.82
CA LEU A 131 -18.34 -0.55 -13.43
C LEU A 131 -18.93 0.60 -12.59
N LEU A 132 -18.15 1.14 -11.62
CA LEU A 132 -18.56 2.28 -10.82
C LEU A 132 -18.82 3.52 -11.69
N PHE A 133 -17.92 3.82 -12.63
CA PHE A 133 -18.08 4.96 -13.52
C PHE A 133 -19.30 4.79 -14.43
N ALA A 134 -19.51 3.61 -14.99
CA ALA A 134 -20.68 3.31 -15.79
C ALA A 134 -21.99 3.40 -14.99
N ALA A 135 -22.00 2.86 -13.75
CA ALA A 135 -23.21 2.81 -12.93
C ALA A 135 -23.58 4.14 -12.28
N LEU A 136 -22.57 4.91 -11.79
CA LEU A 136 -22.84 6.10 -10.98
C LEU A 136 -22.79 7.39 -11.80
N PHE A 137 -21.86 7.48 -12.75
CA PHE A 137 -21.62 8.69 -13.54
C PHE A 137 -22.07 8.55 -14.99
N LEU A 138 -22.45 7.37 -15.43
CA LEU A 138 -22.82 7.01 -16.82
C LEU A 138 -21.66 7.32 -17.81
N ILE A 139 -20.42 7.22 -17.35
CA ILE A 139 -19.21 7.45 -18.15
C ILE A 139 -18.67 6.08 -18.62
N PRO A 140 -18.57 5.85 -19.94
CA PRO A 140 -18.12 4.58 -20.50
C PRO A 140 -16.60 4.47 -20.54
N ILE A 141 -15.96 4.22 -19.40
CA ILE A 141 -14.52 3.92 -19.35
C ILE A 141 -14.25 2.41 -19.30
N THR A 142 -13.10 2.01 -19.77
CA THR A 142 -12.67 0.61 -19.75
C THR A 142 -11.50 0.39 -18.80
N LYS A 143 -11.30 -0.85 -18.34
CA LYS A 143 -10.11 -1.22 -17.56
C LYS A 143 -8.80 -0.88 -18.31
N SER A 144 -8.80 -1.01 -19.63
CA SER A 144 -7.65 -0.72 -20.48
C SER A 144 -7.34 0.77 -20.55
N SER A 145 -8.38 1.60 -20.58
CA SER A 145 -8.22 3.06 -20.51
C SER A 145 -7.57 3.47 -19.18
N ILE A 146 -8.09 2.96 -18.07
CA ILE A 146 -7.56 3.27 -16.72
C ILE A 146 -6.10 2.80 -16.60
N LYS A 147 -5.79 1.58 -17.09
CA LYS A 147 -4.42 1.08 -17.11
C LYS A 147 -3.48 2.00 -17.90
N ARG A 148 -3.91 2.44 -19.09
CA ARG A 148 -3.13 3.38 -19.92
C ARG A 148 -2.86 4.68 -19.17
N TRP A 149 -3.86 5.27 -18.52
CA TRP A 149 -3.68 6.48 -17.72
C TRP A 149 -2.64 6.30 -16.61
N ILE A 150 -2.68 5.16 -15.91
CA ILE A 150 -1.69 4.86 -14.87
C ILE A 150 -0.28 4.72 -15.48
N ASP A 151 -0.15 4.03 -16.61
CA ASP A 151 1.13 3.85 -17.27
C ASP A 151 1.65 5.20 -17.84
N ASP A 152 0.79 6.01 -18.42
CA ASP A 152 1.14 7.35 -18.96
C ASP A 152 1.59 8.28 -17.82
N ILE A 153 0.84 8.36 -16.74
CA ILE A 153 1.21 9.18 -15.57
C ILE A 153 2.52 8.67 -14.97
N GLY A 154 2.63 7.35 -14.72
CA GLY A 154 3.81 6.76 -14.12
C GLY A 154 5.08 6.98 -14.93
N SER A 155 5.00 6.90 -16.27
CA SER A 155 6.11 7.13 -17.19
C SER A 155 6.61 8.58 -17.20
N ASN A 156 5.74 9.52 -16.85
CA ASN A 156 6.08 10.95 -16.81
C ASN A 156 6.47 11.45 -15.40
N LEU A 157 6.35 10.61 -14.37
CA LEU A 157 6.86 10.91 -13.03
C LEU A 157 8.40 10.85 -12.98
N PRO A 158 9.05 11.54 -12.04
CA PRO A 158 10.47 11.36 -11.78
C PRO A 158 10.83 9.90 -11.51
N THR A 159 12.07 9.53 -11.84
CA THR A 159 12.54 8.15 -11.58
C THR A 159 12.47 7.82 -10.08
N PRO A 160 12.40 6.52 -9.71
CA PRO A 160 12.38 6.11 -8.30
C PRO A 160 13.49 6.73 -7.46
N GLU A 161 14.69 6.87 -8.04
CA GLU A 161 15.86 7.47 -7.39
C GLU A 161 15.63 8.95 -7.07
N LYS A 162 15.12 9.71 -8.05
CA LYS A 162 14.80 11.14 -7.85
C LYS A 162 13.68 11.31 -6.83
N MET A 163 12.67 10.44 -6.86
CA MET A 163 11.60 10.46 -5.86
C MET A 163 12.12 10.16 -4.45
N LEU A 164 13.02 9.18 -4.29
CA LEU A 164 13.67 8.91 -3.03
C LEU A 164 14.43 10.15 -2.52
N GLN A 165 15.23 10.78 -3.36
CA GLN A 165 15.97 12.00 -2.98
C GLN A 165 15.03 13.12 -2.53
N GLN A 166 13.90 13.31 -3.21
CA GLN A 166 12.87 14.28 -2.80
C GLN A 166 12.23 13.92 -1.45
N LEU A 167 11.90 12.64 -1.24
CA LEU A 167 11.36 12.16 0.03
C LEU A 167 12.32 12.38 1.20
N LEU A 168 13.62 12.10 0.99
CA LEU A 168 14.66 12.29 2.01
C LEU A 168 14.95 13.77 2.28
N ALA A 169 14.84 14.62 1.25
CA ALA A 169 15.00 16.08 1.40
C ALA A 169 13.84 16.71 2.19
N LEU A 170 12.62 16.21 2.03
CA LEU A 170 11.44 16.67 2.80
C LEU A 170 11.51 16.22 4.26
N THR A 171 11.85 14.98 4.48
CA THR A 171 11.97 14.40 5.84
C THR A 171 13.05 13.32 5.80
N PRO A 172 14.19 13.54 6.42
CA PRO A 172 15.25 12.54 6.51
C PRO A 172 14.73 11.25 7.17
N ALA A 173 15.19 10.12 6.66
CA ALA A 173 14.91 8.80 7.23
C ALA A 173 16.16 8.29 7.97
N THR A 174 15.96 7.78 9.18
CA THR A 174 17.00 7.21 10.04
C THR A 174 16.82 5.72 10.28
N GLU A 175 15.68 5.19 9.93
CA GLU A 175 15.38 3.77 10.02
C GLU A 175 15.13 3.15 8.63
N CYS A 176 15.49 1.90 8.49
CA CYS A 176 15.28 1.11 7.29
C CYS A 176 14.55 -0.19 7.66
N HIS A 177 13.36 -0.37 7.12
CA HIS A 177 12.57 -1.60 7.22
C HIS A 177 12.56 -2.27 5.86
N ILE A 178 13.30 -3.38 5.70
CA ILE A 178 13.36 -4.15 4.46
C ILE A 178 12.57 -5.46 4.60
N ASP A 179 11.82 -5.77 3.57
CA ASP A 179 11.07 -7.02 3.44
C ASP A 179 10.99 -7.44 1.97
N GLY A 180 10.83 -8.72 1.71
CA GLY A 180 10.68 -9.31 0.39
C GLY A 180 9.33 -9.99 0.21
N SER A 181 8.79 -9.96 -1.00
CA SER A 181 7.58 -10.68 -1.36
C SER A 181 7.64 -11.20 -2.78
N TYR A 182 7.03 -12.34 -3.01
CA TYR A 182 6.82 -12.90 -4.34
C TYR A 182 5.40 -12.55 -4.80
N PRO A 183 5.24 -11.64 -5.77
CA PRO A 183 3.94 -11.27 -6.29
C PRO A 183 3.22 -12.45 -6.94
N LEU A 184 1.88 -12.45 -6.86
CA LEU A 184 1.07 -13.51 -7.44
C LEU A 184 1.29 -13.63 -8.96
N GLY A 185 1.66 -14.83 -9.40
CA GLY A 185 1.89 -15.14 -10.82
C GLY A 185 3.21 -14.65 -11.38
N THR A 186 4.19 -14.35 -10.51
CA THR A 186 5.58 -14.08 -10.89
C THR A 186 6.53 -14.97 -10.12
N ASP A 187 7.70 -15.26 -10.72
CA ASP A 187 8.80 -15.96 -10.06
C ASP A 187 9.85 -14.97 -9.48
N HIS A 188 9.55 -13.66 -9.57
CA HIS A 188 10.43 -12.60 -9.12
C HIS A 188 10.07 -12.15 -7.70
N CYS A 189 11.10 -11.80 -6.92
CA CYS A 189 10.93 -11.18 -5.61
C CYS A 189 10.92 -9.65 -5.74
N VAL A 190 9.99 -9.01 -5.06
CA VAL A 190 9.98 -7.55 -4.89
C VAL A 190 10.46 -7.22 -3.49
N MET A 191 11.64 -6.60 -3.41
CA MET A 191 12.17 -6.04 -2.18
C MET A 191 11.57 -4.64 -1.96
N VAL A 192 11.15 -4.35 -0.74
CA VAL A 192 10.56 -3.07 -0.34
C VAL A 192 11.33 -2.51 0.83
N VAL A 193 11.73 -1.26 0.73
CA VAL A 193 12.32 -0.51 1.85
C VAL A 193 11.37 0.59 2.28
N LYS A 194 11.10 0.67 3.58
CA LYS A 194 10.31 1.70 4.25
C LYS A 194 11.11 2.35 5.37
N ASP A 195 10.64 3.49 5.81
CA ASP A 195 11.20 4.22 6.93
C ASP A 195 10.31 4.20 8.20
N GLU A 196 10.74 4.92 9.24
CA GLU A 196 10.02 5.12 10.51
C GLU A 196 8.68 5.84 10.36
N HIS A 197 8.46 6.56 9.25
CA HIS A 197 7.23 7.29 8.95
C HIS A 197 6.23 6.47 8.12
N ASP A 198 6.49 5.17 7.96
CA ASP A 198 5.69 4.25 7.13
C ASP A 198 5.69 4.60 5.63
N ARG A 199 6.67 5.41 5.17
CA ARG A 199 6.82 5.75 3.76
C ARG A 199 7.56 4.62 3.04
N ILE A 200 7.03 4.18 1.90
CA ILE A 200 7.77 3.34 0.97
C ILE A 200 8.86 4.23 0.36
N LEU A 201 10.11 3.95 0.65
CA LEU A 201 11.24 4.70 0.11
C LEU A 201 11.54 4.27 -1.32
N MET A 202 11.66 2.96 -1.53
CA MET A 202 11.95 2.39 -2.84
C MET A 202 11.57 0.92 -2.87
N THR A 203 11.33 0.41 -4.08
CA THR A 203 11.14 -1.02 -4.35
C THR A 203 12.12 -1.47 -5.41
N HIS A 204 12.55 -2.72 -5.34
CA HIS A 204 13.46 -3.32 -6.30
C HIS A 204 13.02 -4.74 -6.63
N GLU A 205 12.89 -5.06 -7.92
CA GLU A 205 12.49 -6.37 -8.38
C GLU A 205 13.71 -7.18 -8.77
N VAL A 206 13.84 -8.38 -8.22
CA VAL A 206 14.96 -9.31 -8.42
C VAL A 206 14.45 -10.70 -8.75
N ALA A 207 15.28 -11.52 -9.39
CA ALA A 207 14.90 -12.89 -9.73
C ALA A 207 14.61 -13.73 -8.48
N SER A 208 15.36 -13.52 -7.40
CA SER A 208 15.17 -14.21 -6.12
C SER A 208 15.70 -13.37 -4.97
N GLU A 209 15.21 -13.66 -3.76
CA GLU A 209 15.72 -13.06 -2.54
C GLU A 209 17.10 -13.63 -2.20
N ASN A 210 18.17 -12.96 -2.62
CA ASN A 210 19.54 -13.33 -2.31
C ASN A 210 20.34 -12.17 -1.71
N GLY A 211 21.44 -12.50 -1.04
CA GLY A 211 22.25 -11.50 -0.31
C GLY A 211 23.00 -10.51 -1.21
N ALA A 212 23.32 -10.88 -2.44
CA ALA A 212 24.02 -10.00 -3.38
C ALA A 212 23.08 -8.88 -3.86
N ASP A 213 21.88 -9.23 -4.31
CA ASP A 213 20.87 -8.27 -4.78
C ASP A 213 20.40 -7.37 -3.62
N ALA A 214 20.18 -7.94 -2.43
CA ALA A 214 19.84 -7.17 -1.25
C ALA A 214 20.93 -6.15 -0.89
N ARG A 215 22.21 -6.55 -0.96
CA ARG A 215 23.34 -5.65 -0.72
C ARG A 215 23.43 -4.55 -1.77
N GLN A 216 23.28 -4.89 -3.03
CA GLN A 216 23.30 -3.91 -4.12
C GLN A 216 22.16 -2.89 -3.97
N PHE A 217 20.95 -3.36 -3.67
CA PHE A 217 19.81 -2.49 -3.45
C PHE A 217 19.99 -1.54 -2.26
N LEU A 218 20.43 -2.06 -1.11
CA LEU A 218 20.73 -1.22 0.06
C LEU A 218 21.87 -0.23 -0.19
N GLN A 219 22.91 -0.65 -0.96
CA GLN A 219 23.99 0.25 -1.35
C GLN A 219 23.50 1.39 -2.23
N GLN A 220 22.64 1.11 -3.21
CA GLN A 220 22.00 2.13 -4.03
C GLN A 220 21.23 3.16 -3.16
N LEU A 221 20.45 2.69 -2.19
CA LEU A 221 19.72 3.58 -1.27
C LEU A 221 20.66 4.46 -0.45
N LYS A 222 21.77 3.90 0.02
CA LYS A 222 22.81 4.64 0.76
C LYS A 222 23.47 5.71 -0.13
N ASP A 223 23.82 5.37 -1.36
CA ASP A 223 24.42 6.29 -2.32
C ASP A 223 23.50 7.43 -2.71
N LEU A 224 22.17 7.19 -2.66
CA LEU A 224 21.11 8.19 -2.85
C LEU A 224 20.84 9.04 -1.60
N GLY A 225 21.56 8.81 -0.50
CA GLY A 225 21.51 9.65 0.70
C GLY A 225 20.75 9.05 1.90
N LEU A 226 20.30 7.79 1.84
CA LEU A 226 19.69 7.13 2.99
C LEU A 226 20.76 6.85 4.07
N ASN A 227 20.62 7.47 5.24
CA ASN A 227 21.53 7.32 6.37
C ASN A 227 20.83 6.60 7.53
N VAL A 228 21.15 5.32 7.72
CA VAL A 228 20.42 4.42 8.62
C VAL A 228 21.16 4.26 9.95
N THR A 229 20.46 4.55 11.05
CA THR A 229 20.91 4.29 12.43
C THR A 229 20.30 3.03 13.04
N ALA A 230 19.12 2.60 12.51
CA ALA A 230 18.46 1.36 12.89
C ALA A 230 17.86 0.66 11.67
N ALA A 231 18.00 -0.65 11.62
CA ALA A 231 17.52 -1.46 10.51
C ALA A 231 16.68 -2.63 11.01
N PHE A 232 15.60 -2.92 10.27
CA PHE A 232 14.63 -3.96 10.58
C PHE A 232 14.44 -4.87 9.37
N SER A 233 14.47 -6.17 9.58
CA SER A 233 14.06 -7.16 8.57
C SER A 233 13.51 -8.41 9.26
N ASP A 234 13.08 -9.38 8.47
CA ASP A 234 12.85 -10.73 8.97
C ASP A 234 14.19 -11.41 9.36
N TYR A 235 14.14 -12.72 9.65
CA TYR A 235 15.32 -13.52 9.98
C TYR A 235 16.09 -14.02 8.75
N SER A 236 15.79 -13.49 7.55
CA SER A 236 16.52 -13.85 6.35
C SER A 236 18.00 -13.49 6.51
N GLN A 237 18.86 -14.48 6.33
CA GLN A 237 20.31 -14.29 6.36
C GLN A 237 20.74 -13.29 5.28
N SER A 238 20.11 -13.34 4.12
CA SER A 238 20.36 -12.43 2.99
C SER A 238 20.23 -10.97 3.39
N PHE A 239 19.13 -10.60 4.04
CA PHE A 239 18.92 -9.22 4.49
C PHE A 239 19.82 -8.85 5.66
N THR A 240 19.98 -9.75 6.63
CA THR A 240 20.81 -9.50 7.81
C THR A 240 22.27 -9.21 7.44
N GLU A 241 22.84 -10.00 6.53
CA GLU A 241 24.22 -9.81 6.05
C GLU A 241 24.35 -8.57 5.17
N ALA A 242 23.38 -8.30 4.28
CA ALA A 242 23.35 -7.11 3.46
C ALA A 242 23.31 -5.82 4.32
N ILE A 243 22.43 -5.78 5.33
CA ILE A 243 22.33 -4.65 6.27
C ILE A 243 23.66 -4.42 6.99
N LYS A 244 24.28 -5.48 7.55
CA LYS A 244 25.56 -5.38 8.25
C LYS A 244 26.67 -4.88 7.35
N ALA A 245 26.69 -5.31 6.09
CA ALA A 245 27.71 -4.91 5.14
C ALA A 245 27.56 -3.44 4.69
N VAL A 246 26.35 -2.99 4.43
CA VAL A 246 26.08 -1.64 3.89
C VAL A 246 25.98 -0.60 5.00
N PHE A 247 25.34 -0.94 6.11
CA PHE A 247 25.12 -0.05 7.27
C PHE A 247 25.74 -0.63 8.55
N PRO A 248 27.07 -0.78 8.65
CA PRO A 248 27.73 -1.45 9.77
C PRO A 248 27.48 -0.77 11.12
N GLN A 249 27.14 0.52 11.12
CA GLN A 249 26.80 1.28 12.33
C GLN A 249 25.33 1.18 12.72
N ALA A 250 24.47 0.67 11.82
CA ALA A 250 23.05 0.53 12.09
C ALA A 250 22.80 -0.58 13.13
N ARG A 251 21.89 -0.31 14.04
CA ARG A 251 21.41 -1.31 15.00
C ARG A 251 20.39 -2.19 14.30
N PHE A 252 20.70 -3.46 14.18
CA PHE A 252 19.78 -4.43 13.59
C PHE A 252 18.80 -4.98 14.62
N GLN A 253 17.53 -4.98 14.32
CA GLN A 253 16.43 -5.59 15.06
C GLN A 253 15.63 -6.48 14.12
N ALA A 254 15.42 -7.74 14.50
CA ALA A 254 14.48 -8.57 13.74
C ALA A 254 13.04 -8.07 13.91
N ASP A 255 12.27 -8.15 12.83
CA ASP A 255 10.88 -7.73 12.87
C ASP A 255 10.10 -8.57 13.89
N HIS A 256 9.48 -7.87 14.82
CA HIS A 256 8.70 -8.50 15.89
C HIS A 256 7.53 -9.35 15.36
N PHE A 257 6.93 -8.97 14.23
CA PHE A 257 5.89 -9.79 13.60
C PHE A 257 6.44 -11.16 13.20
N HIS A 258 7.61 -11.21 12.56
CA HIS A 258 8.26 -12.47 12.18
C HIS A 258 8.72 -13.29 13.38
N THR A 259 9.19 -12.63 14.46
CA THR A 259 9.49 -13.28 15.74
C THR A 259 8.25 -13.99 16.30
N VAL A 260 7.15 -13.26 16.43
CA VAL A 260 5.89 -13.79 16.92
C VAL A 260 5.35 -14.89 16.01
N LYS A 261 5.37 -14.68 14.69
CA LYS A 261 4.91 -15.65 13.69
C LYS A 261 5.63 -17.00 13.83
N ASN A 262 6.96 -16.98 13.99
CA ASN A 262 7.76 -18.20 14.18
C ASN A 262 7.36 -18.94 15.46
N ILE A 263 7.30 -18.23 16.59
CA ILE A 263 6.93 -18.79 17.88
C ILE A 263 5.50 -19.36 17.83
N TRP A 264 4.54 -18.61 17.32
CA TRP A 264 3.16 -19.08 17.16
C TRP A 264 3.02 -20.25 16.19
N GLY A 265 3.92 -20.35 15.20
CA GLY A 265 4.04 -21.50 14.33
C GLY A 265 4.38 -22.77 15.09
N HIS A 266 5.30 -22.71 16.05
CA HIS A 266 5.67 -23.84 16.91
C HIS A 266 4.55 -24.18 17.91
N LEU A 267 3.91 -23.20 18.55
CA LEU A 267 2.74 -23.42 19.39
C LEU A 267 1.61 -24.12 18.63
N LYS A 268 1.33 -23.69 17.40
CA LYS A 268 0.33 -24.35 16.54
C LYS A 268 0.69 -25.80 16.24
N LYS A 269 1.97 -26.11 15.97
CA LYS A 269 2.44 -27.48 15.72
C LYS A 269 2.28 -28.34 16.95
N SER A 270 2.62 -27.86 18.15
CA SER A 270 2.40 -28.53 19.43
C SER A 270 0.92 -28.88 19.65
N LEU A 271 0.03 -27.89 19.53
CA LEU A 271 -1.40 -28.10 19.67
C LEU A 271 -1.96 -29.15 18.69
N LEU A 272 -1.51 -29.11 17.43
CA LEU A 272 -1.94 -30.08 16.43
C LEU A 272 -1.36 -31.48 16.67
N SER A 273 -0.15 -31.58 17.19
CA SER A 273 0.48 -32.85 17.58
C SER A 273 -0.32 -33.50 18.73
N TYR A 274 -0.58 -32.75 19.78
CA TYR A 274 -1.39 -33.21 20.91
C TYR A 274 -2.80 -33.66 20.48
N ARG A 275 -3.47 -32.86 19.64
CA ARG A 275 -4.76 -33.26 19.07
C ARG A 275 -4.70 -34.61 18.33
N ARG A 276 -3.63 -34.82 17.53
CA ARG A 276 -3.46 -36.08 16.79
C ARG A 276 -3.29 -37.26 17.72
N GLN A 277 -2.51 -37.12 18.80
CA GLN A 277 -2.33 -38.14 19.82
C GLN A 277 -3.64 -38.53 20.49
N ILE A 278 -4.43 -37.55 20.97
CA ILE A 278 -5.74 -37.81 21.55
C ILE A 278 -6.68 -38.51 20.57
N LYS A 279 -6.68 -38.06 19.30
CA LYS A 279 -7.52 -38.67 18.28
C LYS A 279 -7.12 -40.15 18.04
N ALA A 280 -5.84 -40.40 17.91
CA ALA A 280 -5.32 -41.78 17.74
C ALA A 280 -5.66 -42.69 18.93
N ASN A 281 -5.45 -42.21 20.16
CA ASN A 281 -5.80 -42.94 21.37
C ASN A 281 -7.31 -43.22 21.42
N GLY A 282 -8.15 -42.27 21.02
CA GLY A 282 -9.60 -42.48 20.98
C GLY A 282 -10.03 -43.48 19.90
N GLU A 283 -9.34 -43.53 18.77
CA GLU A 283 -9.61 -44.53 17.71
C GLU A 283 -9.13 -45.94 18.13
N GLU A 284 -7.94 -46.06 18.71
CA GLU A 284 -7.35 -47.31 19.13
C GLU A 284 -8.13 -47.96 20.28
N ASN A 285 -8.53 -47.17 21.28
CA ASN A 285 -9.25 -47.62 22.46
C ASN A 285 -10.78 -47.53 22.34
N ASN A 286 -11.29 -47.13 21.19
CA ASN A 286 -12.72 -46.85 20.94
C ASN A 286 -13.36 -45.90 21.97
N ASP A 287 -12.59 -44.90 22.42
CA ASP A 287 -12.99 -43.93 23.43
C ASP A 287 -13.63 -42.67 22.77
N GLU A 288 -14.96 -42.59 22.87
CA GLU A 288 -15.72 -41.47 22.31
C GLU A 288 -15.40 -40.12 23.00
N ASN A 289 -15.02 -40.12 24.29
CA ASN A 289 -14.63 -38.90 25.00
C ASN A 289 -13.34 -38.32 24.41
N CYS A 290 -12.36 -39.16 24.12
CA CYS A 290 -11.13 -38.74 23.44
C CYS A 290 -11.41 -38.21 22.01
N LYS A 291 -12.31 -38.88 21.28
CA LYS A 291 -12.69 -38.41 19.92
C LYS A 291 -13.39 -37.04 19.98
N GLU A 292 -14.32 -36.85 20.92
CA GLU A 292 -15.02 -35.56 21.07
C GLU A 292 -14.09 -34.45 21.57
N ARG A 293 -13.19 -34.73 22.49
CA ARG A 293 -12.13 -33.81 22.94
C ARG A 293 -11.22 -33.38 21.78
N ALA A 294 -10.83 -34.31 20.91
CA ALA A 294 -10.04 -33.98 19.71
C ALA A 294 -10.80 -33.07 18.73
N LYS A 295 -12.14 -33.22 18.60
CA LYS A 295 -12.99 -32.32 17.80
C LYS A 295 -13.08 -30.94 18.44
N THR A 296 -13.26 -30.86 19.75
CA THR A 296 -13.33 -29.59 20.50
C THR A 296 -12.01 -28.84 20.43
N LEU A 297 -10.86 -29.49 20.56
CA LEU A 297 -9.53 -28.90 20.33
C LEU A 297 -9.41 -28.31 18.93
N TRP A 298 -9.95 -28.97 17.92
CA TRP A 298 -9.94 -28.44 16.55
C TRP A 298 -10.84 -27.21 16.38
N LYS A 299 -12.02 -27.21 16.97
CA LYS A 299 -12.95 -26.06 16.94
C LYS A 299 -12.33 -24.84 17.63
N LEU A 300 -11.71 -25.04 18.80
CA LEU A 300 -11.14 -23.98 19.63
C LEU A 300 -9.68 -23.63 19.28
N ARG A 301 -9.05 -24.27 18.29
CA ARG A 301 -7.62 -24.11 17.98
C ARG A 301 -7.16 -22.66 17.84
N TRP A 302 -7.98 -21.80 17.23
CA TRP A 302 -7.65 -20.40 17.06
C TRP A 302 -7.81 -19.60 18.35
N SER A 303 -8.85 -19.88 19.12
CA SER A 303 -9.08 -19.26 20.43
C SER A 303 -7.99 -19.64 21.44
N LEU A 304 -7.53 -20.89 21.39
CA LEU A 304 -6.41 -21.36 22.20
C LEU A 304 -5.09 -20.63 21.87
N LEU A 305 -4.88 -20.22 20.63
CA LEU A 305 -3.69 -19.50 20.18
C LEU A 305 -3.79 -17.97 20.33
N LYS A 306 -4.96 -17.40 20.64
CA LYS A 306 -5.11 -15.96 20.85
C LYS A 306 -4.35 -15.46 22.09
N LYS A 307 -3.83 -14.24 22.02
CA LYS A 307 -3.35 -13.53 23.22
C LYS A 307 -4.49 -13.44 24.25
N PRO A 308 -4.21 -13.51 25.56
CA PRO A 308 -5.25 -13.51 26.61
C PRO A 308 -6.23 -12.33 26.51
N ALA A 309 -5.73 -11.16 26.15
CA ALA A 309 -6.55 -9.95 25.99
C ALA A 309 -7.53 -10.00 24.79
N ASN A 310 -7.28 -10.88 23.81
CA ASN A 310 -8.07 -10.98 22.59
C ASN A 310 -9.07 -12.17 22.60
N VAL A 311 -9.17 -12.87 23.73
CA VAL A 311 -10.11 -13.99 23.91
C VAL A 311 -11.43 -13.46 24.45
N SER A 312 -12.55 -13.72 23.75
CA SER A 312 -13.88 -13.29 24.19
C SER A 312 -14.33 -14.02 25.47
N VAL A 313 -15.41 -13.56 26.07
CA VAL A 313 -15.97 -14.18 27.28
C VAL A 313 -16.42 -15.61 26.98
N GLU A 314 -17.11 -15.82 25.87
CA GLU A 314 -17.61 -17.13 25.41
C GLU A 314 -16.46 -18.08 25.12
N GLU A 315 -15.39 -17.58 24.45
CA GLU A 315 -14.18 -18.37 24.21
C GLU A 315 -13.46 -18.77 25.51
N LYS A 316 -13.42 -17.86 26.51
CA LYS A 316 -12.84 -18.18 27.84
C LYS A 316 -13.61 -19.29 28.53
N GLN A 317 -14.93 -19.27 28.47
CA GLN A 317 -15.77 -20.33 29.03
C GLN A 317 -15.52 -21.67 28.35
N ALA A 318 -15.56 -21.71 27.02
CA ALA A 318 -15.31 -22.89 26.23
C ALA A 318 -13.89 -23.47 26.45
N ILE A 319 -12.87 -22.61 26.59
CA ILE A 319 -11.51 -23.04 26.95
C ILE A 319 -11.44 -23.61 28.38
N ALA A 320 -12.17 -23.00 29.33
CA ALA A 320 -12.21 -23.49 30.71
C ALA A 320 -12.93 -24.83 30.83
N GLU A 321 -14.00 -25.06 30.08
CA GLU A 321 -14.68 -26.35 29.97
C GLU A 321 -13.74 -27.43 29.42
N LEU A 322 -13.12 -27.15 28.26
CA LEU A 322 -12.14 -28.07 27.68
C LEU A 322 -10.97 -28.36 28.64
N ALA A 323 -10.49 -27.38 29.40
CA ALA A 323 -9.39 -27.54 30.36
C ALA A 323 -9.76 -28.39 31.57
N ARG A 324 -11.06 -28.57 31.91
CA ARG A 324 -11.52 -29.50 32.98
C ARG A 324 -11.52 -30.94 32.51
N GLU A 325 -11.81 -31.14 31.23
CA GLU A 325 -11.85 -32.49 30.63
C GLU A 325 -10.47 -32.98 30.18
N ASP A 326 -9.51 -32.05 30.10
CA ASP A 326 -8.17 -32.30 29.60
C ASP A 326 -7.20 -32.61 30.77
N GLU A 327 -6.24 -33.50 30.55
CA GLU A 327 -5.21 -33.91 31.52
C GLU A 327 -4.17 -32.81 31.85
N GLY A 328 -4.58 -31.55 31.74
CA GLY A 328 -3.78 -30.39 32.08
C GLY A 328 -2.98 -29.80 30.91
N PHE A 329 -3.02 -30.36 29.70
CA PHE A 329 -2.33 -29.80 28.53
C PHE A 329 -2.86 -28.40 28.20
N VAL A 330 -4.18 -28.21 28.09
CA VAL A 330 -4.81 -26.93 27.77
C VAL A 330 -4.42 -25.85 28.78
N HIS A 331 -4.40 -26.20 30.07
CA HIS A 331 -4.00 -25.24 31.10
C HIS A 331 -2.52 -24.85 30.98
N ARG A 332 -1.61 -25.82 30.82
CA ARG A 332 -0.17 -25.55 30.59
C ARG A 332 0.07 -24.76 29.32
N PHE A 333 -0.56 -25.16 28.22
CA PHE A 333 -0.45 -24.49 26.93
C PHE A 333 -0.87 -23.01 26.98
N ARG A 334 -2.00 -22.70 27.61
CA ARG A 334 -2.45 -21.32 27.84
C ARG A 334 -1.53 -20.55 28.80
N GLY A 335 -0.93 -21.24 29.75
CA GLY A 335 0.12 -20.74 30.64
C GLY A 335 1.35 -20.25 29.85
N LEU A 336 1.84 -21.10 28.93
CA LEU A 336 2.98 -20.75 28.07
C LEU A 336 2.68 -19.53 27.18
N ILE A 337 1.47 -19.43 26.60
CA ILE A 337 1.07 -18.24 25.82
C ILE A 337 1.09 -16.98 26.69
N ARG A 338 0.60 -17.03 27.92
CA ARG A 338 0.67 -15.89 28.86
C ARG A 338 2.11 -15.49 29.15
N GLN A 339 2.99 -16.46 29.37
CA GLN A 339 4.42 -16.20 29.62
C GLN A 339 5.10 -15.56 28.40
N LEU A 340 4.84 -16.05 27.19
CA LEU A 340 5.34 -15.46 25.95
C LEU A 340 4.85 -14.02 25.76
N VAL A 341 3.56 -13.77 25.98
CA VAL A 341 3.03 -12.38 25.95
C VAL A 341 3.72 -11.52 27.00
N THR A 342 3.92 -12.04 28.22
CA THR A 342 4.60 -11.31 29.28
C THR A 342 6.07 -11.05 28.95
N LEU A 343 6.75 -12.00 28.31
CA LEU A 343 8.12 -11.85 27.85
C LEU A 343 8.24 -10.69 26.85
N PHE A 344 7.38 -10.64 25.83
CA PHE A 344 7.48 -9.65 24.76
C PHE A 344 6.80 -8.32 25.08
N ASP A 345 5.61 -8.33 25.66
CA ASP A 345 4.79 -7.12 25.81
C ASP A 345 5.02 -6.40 27.16
N HIS A 346 5.51 -7.11 28.18
CA HIS A 346 5.67 -6.58 29.54
C HIS A 346 7.10 -6.59 30.09
N SER A 347 8.12 -6.99 29.30
CA SER A 347 9.50 -6.81 29.70
C SER A 347 9.96 -5.37 29.41
N HIS A 348 10.51 -4.72 30.42
CA HIS A 348 11.03 -3.36 30.34
C HIS A 348 12.57 -3.29 30.34
N SER A 349 13.22 -4.44 30.53
CA SER A 349 14.67 -4.57 30.48
C SER A 349 15.10 -5.97 30.03
N GLU A 350 16.32 -6.06 29.51
CA GLU A 350 16.93 -7.33 29.11
C GLU A 350 17.05 -8.31 30.30
N ALA A 351 17.35 -7.82 31.50
CA ALA A 351 17.44 -8.62 32.71
C ALA A 351 16.07 -9.27 33.06
N GLN A 352 15.01 -8.48 32.99
CA GLN A 352 13.64 -9.00 33.16
C GLN A 352 13.29 -10.07 32.13
N ALA A 353 13.61 -9.82 30.87
CA ALA A 353 13.33 -10.77 29.79
C ALA A 353 14.10 -12.09 29.99
N LYS A 354 15.36 -12.03 30.41
CA LYS A 354 16.17 -13.22 30.73
C LYS A 354 15.58 -14.05 31.87
N LEU A 355 15.08 -13.41 32.92
CA LEU A 355 14.40 -14.11 34.01
C LEU A 355 13.12 -14.81 33.52
N ARG A 356 12.32 -14.15 32.71
CA ARG A 356 11.09 -14.70 32.12
C ARG A 356 11.39 -15.84 31.14
N LEU A 357 12.44 -15.73 30.33
CA LEU A 357 12.87 -16.82 29.46
C LEU A 357 13.33 -18.03 30.28
N LYS A 358 14.05 -17.81 31.37
CA LYS A 358 14.45 -18.91 32.27
C LYS A 358 13.27 -19.67 32.83
N GLN A 359 12.21 -18.97 33.26
CA GLN A 359 10.97 -19.59 33.73
C GLN A 359 10.24 -20.31 32.59
N LEU A 360 10.08 -19.68 31.45
CA LEU A 360 9.45 -20.25 30.24
C LEU A 360 10.17 -21.55 29.82
N ARG A 361 11.51 -21.56 29.85
CA ARG A 361 12.31 -22.74 29.53
C ARG A 361 12.00 -23.92 30.50
N LYS A 362 11.95 -23.65 31.80
CA LYS A 362 11.61 -24.64 32.79
C LYS A 362 10.22 -25.26 32.55
N ASP A 363 9.25 -24.39 32.24
CA ASP A 363 7.88 -24.84 32.04
C ASP A 363 7.69 -25.58 30.70
N ILE A 364 8.44 -25.24 29.67
CA ILE A 364 8.47 -25.97 28.40
C ILE A 364 9.10 -27.36 28.60
N GLN A 365 10.25 -27.43 29.25
CA GLN A 365 10.91 -28.71 29.52
C GLN A 365 10.03 -29.71 30.30
N ALA A 366 9.17 -29.20 31.18
CA ALA A 366 8.22 -30.02 31.93
C ALA A 366 7.06 -30.58 31.06
N VAL A 367 6.92 -30.16 29.81
CA VAL A 367 5.86 -30.64 28.89
C VAL A 367 6.38 -31.74 27.97
N GLU A 368 7.70 -31.86 27.78
CA GLU A 368 8.36 -32.84 26.91
C GLU A 368 7.83 -32.84 25.46
N ASP A 369 7.57 -31.63 24.92
CA ASP A 369 7.07 -31.45 23.55
C ASP A 369 8.16 -30.86 22.63
N PRO A 370 8.64 -31.63 21.62
CA PRO A 370 9.71 -31.20 20.74
C PRO A 370 9.37 -29.94 19.91
N HIS A 371 8.11 -29.59 19.73
CA HIS A 371 7.71 -28.35 19.08
C HIS A 371 7.85 -27.14 20.01
N LEU A 372 7.63 -27.32 21.30
CA LEU A 372 7.82 -26.28 22.31
C LEU A 372 9.31 -26.03 22.57
N ASP A 373 10.15 -27.06 22.57
CA ASP A 373 11.61 -26.92 22.69
C ASP A 373 12.20 -26.05 21.60
N LYS A 374 11.66 -26.11 20.38
CA LYS A 374 12.07 -25.23 19.27
C LYS A 374 11.79 -23.76 19.52
N ILE A 375 10.84 -23.41 20.39
CA ILE A 375 10.61 -22.01 20.81
C ILE A 375 11.80 -21.50 21.62
N VAL A 376 12.26 -22.31 22.56
CA VAL A 376 13.43 -21.96 23.40
C VAL A 376 14.68 -21.86 22.55
N GLN A 377 14.93 -22.86 21.70
CA GLN A 377 16.05 -22.85 20.76
C GLN A 377 16.03 -21.61 19.86
N PHE A 378 14.89 -21.29 19.24
CA PHE A 378 14.73 -20.11 18.41
C PHE A 378 15.06 -18.81 19.19
N LEU A 379 14.59 -18.71 20.43
CA LEU A 379 14.88 -17.52 21.26
C LEU A 379 16.35 -17.46 21.69
N ASP A 380 17.01 -18.59 21.92
CA ASP A 380 18.45 -18.63 22.23
C ASP A 380 19.29 -18.21 21.02
N ASP A 381 18.99 -18.77 19.84
CA ASP A 381 19.71 -18.50 18.60
C ASP A 381 19.55 -17.04 18.13
N HIS A 382 18.40 -16.43 18.42
CA HIS A 382 18.05 -15.11 17.92
C HIS A 382 17.83 -14.05 19.02
N TRP A 383 18.25 -14.31 20.24
CA TRP A 383 18.03 -13.42 21.40
C TRP A 383 18.38 -11.96 21.13
N ASP A 384 19.55 -11.73 20.61
CA ASP A 384 20.07 -10.39 20.33
C ASP A 384 19.29 -9.65 19.24
N GLN A 385 18.70 -10.39 18.30
CA GLN A 385 17.93 -9.82 17.20
C GLN A 385 16.46 -9.62 17.59
N ALA A 386 15.89 -10.57 18.34
CA ALA A 386 14.48 -10.55 18.73
C ALA A 386 14.14 -9.52 19.82
N LEU A 387 15.08 -9.25 20.74
CA LEU A 387 14.83 -8.46 21.95
C LEU A 387 15.79 -7.28 22.12
N ARG A 388 16.47 -6.85 21.06
CA ARG A 388 17.41 -5.72 21.09
C ARG A 388 16.74 -4.42 21.56
N TYR A 389 15.46 -4.22 21.27
CA TYR A 389 14.68 -3.07 21.73
C TYR A 389 14.65 -2.90 23.25
N LEU A 390 14.97 -3.95 24.04
CA LEU A 390 15.03 -3.89 25.51
C LEU A 390 16.33 -3.27 26.03
N ARG A 391 17.35 -3.08 25.18
CA ARG A 391 18.62 -2.44 25.54
C ARG A 391 18.45 -0.94 25.62
N LYS A 392 18.93 -0.30 26.69
CA LYS A 392 18.69 1.11 27.07
C LYS A 392 19.05 2.19 26.04
N LYS A 393 19.70 1.90 24.94
CA LYS A 393 20.06 2.88 23.93
C LYS A 393 19.44 2.54 22.57
N GLY A 394 18.32 3.18 22.27
CA GLY A 394 18.03 3.68 20.97
C GLY A 394 17.05 2.94 20.05
N MET A 395 16.27 1.96 20.50
CA MET A 395 15.18 1.42 19.68
C MET A 395 13.83 1.49 20.41
N GLY A 396 13.70 2.42 21.35
CA GLY A 396 12.74 2.40 22.45
C GLY A 396 11.27 2.58 22.12
N LYS A 397 10.87 2.89 20.91
CA LYS A 397 9.45 2.99 20.51
C LYS A 397 9.04 1.99 19.45
N HIS A 398 9.94 1.53 18.61
CA HIS A 398 9.64 0.73 17.44
C HIS A 398 9.92 -0.77 17.70
N ARG A 399 9.13 -1.39 18.57
CA ARG A 399 9.09 -2.85 18.75
C ARG A 399 8.62 -3.57 17.49
N ARG A 400 7.89 -2.86 16.65
CA ARG A 400 7.11 -3.44 15.57
C ARG A 400 7.70 -2.98 14.27
N GLY A 401 8.25 -3.89 13.51
CA GLY A 401 8.34 -3.79 12.08
C GLY A 401 6.95 -3.79 11.43
N SER A 402 5.92 -3.25 12.12
CA SER A 402 4.58 -3.10 11.56
C SER A 402 4.59 -2.28 10.28
N ASN A 403 5.66 -1.53 10.07
CA ASN A 403 5.87 -0.74 8.89
C ASN A 403 6.19 -1.59 7.66
N SER A 404 7.02 -2.64 7.76
CA SER A 404 7.28 -3.54 6.64
C SER A 404 6.01 -4.28 6.22
N GLU A 405 5.25 -4.83 7.16
CA GLU A 405 3.99 -5.52 6.89
C GLU A 405 2.94 -4.60 6.23
N SER A 406 2.86 -3.31 6.62
CA SER A 406 1.93 -2.37 6.01
C SER A 406 2.27 -2.06 4.55
N GLY A 407 3.56 -1.95 4.21
CA GLY A 407 4.03 -1.79 2.83
C GLY A 407 3.72 -3.02 1.98
N MET A 408 4.02 -4.21 2.52
CA MET A 408 3.68 -5.45 1.86
C MET A 408 2.17 -5.64 1.71
N ARG A 409 1.37 -5.18 2.67
CA ARG A 409 -0.09 -5.22 2.56
C ARG A 409 -0.60 -4.34 1.42
N LEU A 410 0.00 -3.17 1.19
CA LEU A 410 -0.34 -2.33 0.05
C LEU A 410 -0.07 -3.08 -1.27
N LEU A 411 1.14 -3.61 -1.46
CA LEU A 411 1.50 -4.37 -2.65
C LEU A 411 0.60 -5.57 -2.87
N ARG A 412 0.41 -6.41 -1.84
CA ARG A 412 -0.48 -7.57 -1.90
C ARG A 412 -1.94 -7.18 -2.19
N ARG A 413 -2.40 -6.03 -1.70
CA ARG A 413 -3.74 -5.51 -2.00
C ARG A 413 -3.85 -5.08 -3.46
N LEU A 414 -2.87 -4.35 -3.96
CA LEU A 414 -2.82 -3.96 -5.38
C LEU A 414 -2.83 -5.21 -6.27
N GLU A 415 -1.99 -6.18 -5.99
CA GLU A 415 -1.91 -7.43 -6.75
C GLU A 415 -3.20 -8.23 -6.71
N LYS A 416 -3.77 -8.45 -5.52
CA LYS A 416 -5.01 -9.21 -5.33
C LYS A 416 -6.19 -8.55 -6.03
N ASN A 417 -6.30 -7.23 -5.96
CA ASN A 417 -7.43 -6.49 -6.50
C ASN A 417 -7.34 -6.31 -8.03
N HIS A 418 -6.15 -6.43 -8.61
CA HIS A 418 -5.92 -6.28 -10.05
C HIS A 418 -5.65 -7.62 -10.76
N ASP A 419 -6.03 -8.75 -10.16
CA ASP A 419 -5.81 -10.11 -10.70
C ASP A 419 -4.33 -10.40 -11.02
N GLY A 420 -3.42 -9.78 -10.24
CA GLY A 420 -1.98 -9.81 -10.44
C GLY A 420 -1.48 -8.74 -11.42
N ILE A 421 -0.56 -7.89 -10.95
CA ILE A 421 0.17 -6.97 -11.81
C ILE A 421 1.42 -7.71 -12.32
N ARG A 422 1.34 -8.30 -13.52
CA ARG A 422 2.41 -9.12 -14.08
C ARG A 422 3.61 -8.29 -14.57
N SER A 423 3.36 -7.08 -15.08
CA SER A 423 4.42 -6.20 -15.57
C SER A 423 5.13 -5.50 -14.42
N ALA A 424 6.45 -5.66 -14.33
CA ALA A 424 7.31 -4.94 -13.39
C ALA A 424 7.17 -3.41 -13.56
N THR A 425 7.16 -2.94 -14.81
CA THR A 425 6.98 -1.53 -15.13
C THR A 425 5.65 -0.98 -14.62
N THR A 426 4.54 -1.67 -14.90
CA THR A 426 3.23 -1.24 -14.40
C THR A 426 3.20 -1.25 -12.87
N ARG A 427 3.78 -2.26 -12.21
CA ARG A 427 3.90 -2.31 -10.74
C ARG A 427 4.66 -1.11 -10.21
N GLN A 428 5.78 -0.77 -10.86
CA GLN A 428 6.58 0.40 -10.50
C GLN A 428 5.79 1.69 -10.65
N HIS A 429 5.01 1.88 -11.74
CA HIS A 429 4.15 3.04 -11.94
C HIS A 429 3.12 3.20 -10.83
N TYR A 430 2.46 2.10 -10.40
CA TYR A 430 1.53 2.14 -9.25
C TYR A 430 2.21 2.65 -7.99
N ILE A 431 3.42 2.18 -7.70
CA ILE A 431 4.17 2.57 -6.52
C ILE A 431 4.58 4.04 -6.61
N GLN A 432 5.11 4.49 -7.75
CA GLN A 432 5.52 5.88 -7.96
C GLN A 432 4.32 6.85 -7.83
N ILE A 433 3.18 6.53 -8.43
CA ILE A 433 1.96 7.34 -8.32
C ILE A 433 1.49 7.36 -6.86
N TYR A 434 1.52 6.21 -6.17
CA TYR A 434 1.18 6.15 -4.75
C TYR A 434 2.08 7.03 -3.89
N GLN A 435 3.40 6.94 -4.08
CA GLN A 435 4.38 7.78 -3.38
C GLN A 435 4.15 9.27 -3.67
N ALA A 436 3.95 9.62 -4.94
CA ALA A 436 3.71 10.99 -5.37
C ALA A 436 2.45 11.58 -4.71
N ILE A 437 1.34 10.88 -4.74
CA ILE A 437 0.08 11.33 -4.13
C ILE A 437 0.19 11.38 -2.59
N LYS A 438 0.73 10.32 -1.96
CA LYS A 438 0.72 10.19 -0.49
C LYS A 438 1.79 10.99 0.21
N TYR A 439 2.96 11.13 -0.41
CA TYR A 439 4.13 11.70 0.28
C TYR A 439 4.63 13.00 -0.34
N LEU A 440 4.34 13.25 -1.62
CA LEU A 440 4.83 14.42 -2.36
C LEU A 440 3.71 15.39 -2.78
N SER A 441 2.49 15.18 -2.27
CA SER A 441 1.32 16.03 -2.52
C SER A 441 0.95 16.22 -4.00
N LEU A 442 1.21 15.20 -4.82
CA LEU A 442 0.83 15.23 -6.22
C LEU A 442 -0.70 15.29 -6.36
N ASP A 443 -1.22 16.30 -7.03
CA ASP A 443 -2.55 16.25 -7.62
C ASP A 443 -2.44 15.76 -9.07
N VAL A 444 -3.14 14.69 -9.40
CA VAL A 444 -3.08 14.06 -10.73
C VAL A 444 -3.65 14.98 -11.81
N ALA A 445 -4.67 15.79 -11.51
CA ALA A 445 -5.25 16.71 -12.47
C ALA A 445 -4.26 17.86 -12.79
N ASP A 446 -3.64 18.44 -11.76
CA ASP A 446 -2.58 19.44 -11.92
C ASP A 446 -1.36 18.89 -12.66
N PHE A 447 -1.01 17.63 -12.40
CA PHE A 447 0.08 16.95 -13.09
C PHE A 447 -0.18 16.77 -14.59
N LEU A 448 -1.40 16.37 -14.94
CA LEU A 448 -1.80 16.23 -16.35
C LEU A 448 -1.81 17.56 -17.09
N GLU A 449 -2.05 18.67 -16.38
CA GLU A 449 -2.10 20.04 -16.94
C GLU A 449 -0.71 20.67 -17.07
N LYS A 450 0.13 20.53 -16.05
CA LYS A 450 1.36 21.33 -15.88
C LYS A 450 2.65 20.51 -15.90
N GLY A 451 2.53 19.18 -15.99
CA GLY A 451 3.67 18.28 -15.79
C GLY A 451 4.08 18.13 -14.32
N PRO A 452 5.19 17.46 -14.02
CA PRO A 452 5.58 17.07 -12.65
C PRO A 452 6.01 18.29 -11.81
N GLN A 453 5.05 18.91 -11.14
CA GLN A 453 5.30 19.89 -10.08
C GLN A 453 5.07 19.22 -8.72
N MET A 454 6.15 18.74 -8.13
CA MET A 454 6.12 18.15 -6.79
C MET A 454 6.74 19.13 -5.80
N THR A 455 5.92 19.95 -5.18
CA THR A 455 6.38 20.96 -4.23
C THR A 455 5.51 20.94 -2.97
N GLY A 456 6.09 20.52 -1.85
CA GLY A 456 5.53 20.79 -0.52
C GLY A 456 5.24 19.55 0.33
N PRO A 457 5.07 19.76 1.64
CA PRO A 457 4.70 18.71 2.57
C PRO A 457 3.30 18.17 2.26
N PRO A 458 3.01 16.90 2.59
CA PRO A 458 1.72 16.29 2.31
C PRO A 458 0.59 17.11 2.95
N ARG A 459 -0.45 17.38 2.18
CA ARG A 459 -1.71 17.89 2.73
C ARG A 459 -2.34 16.76 3.54
N VAL A 460 -2.41 16.96 4.86
CA VAL A 460 -3.00 16.02 5.84
C VAL A 460 -4.52 15.87 5.60
#